data_f1514ed9d8e609696f01b2b049e4c647
#
_entry.id   f1514ed9d8e609696f01b2b049e4c647
#
_cell.length_a   1.000
_cell.length_b   1.000
_cell.length_c   1.000
_cell.angle_alpha   90.00
_cell.angle_beta   90.00
_cell.angle_gamma   90.00
#
_symmetry.space_group_name_H-M   'P 1'
#
loop_
_entity.id
_entity.type
_entity.pdbx_description
1 polymer ?
#
loop_
_entity_poly.entity_id
_entity_poly.type
_entity_poly.pdbx_seq_one_letter_code
_entity_poly.pdbx_strand_id
1 'polypeptide(L)'
;EWQYIPADWDKNIDKCKMTKAEEPNVWTLTLSPSIRQWFGSGETPVKKLGIVIRSADGTKKGIEEDSFIDVTDAKYKGFEPATKIEKTLPSGLQEGLNIIDNSTVTFVLYDKDKNGESKDYAYIIGDFNNWTLANDETSQMYRDNTAGCWWTTISGLDANKEYAFQYYVGDNNGEPIRIGDPYCEKILDPNNDSYIPTSTYADNKTYPEGAKGIVSVFKTQKDTYTWSEFKMKDADKLVIYELLLRDFTATSDIHGAMSKLSYLKEMGVNAIELMPTQEFDGNDSW
;
A
#
# COMPACT_ATOMS: atom_id res chain seq x y z
N GLU A 1 12.26 13.05 2.07
CA GLU A 1 12.37 13.51 0.67
C GLU A 1 11.70 14.87 0.53
N TRP A 2 12.32 15.80 -0.21
CA TRP A 2 11.77 17.14 -0.43
C TRP A 2 10.60 17.08 -1.39
N GLN A 3 9.46 17.67 -1.01
CA GLN A 3 8.26 17.74 -1.84
C GLN A 3 7.93 19.21 -2.16
N TYR A 4 7.25 19.46 -3.28
CA TYR A 4 6.81 20.79 -3.70
C TYR A 4 7.95 21.83 -3.77
N ILE A 5 9.11 21.41 -4.28
CA ILE A 5 10.28 22.27 -4.44
C ILE A 5 9.94 23.39 -5.46
N PRO A 6 10.12 24.66 -5.12
CA PRO A 6 9.75 25.76 -6.03
C PRO A 6 10.66 25.88 -7.26
N ALA A 7 11.90 25.40 -7.16
CA ALA A 7 12.87 25.37 -8.26
C ALA A 7 14.01 24.39 -7.95
N ASP A 8 14.69 23.92 -8.99
CA ASP A 8 15.92 23.14 -8.85
C ASP A 8 17.01 23.95 -8.14
N TRP A 9 17.93 23.25 -7.49
CA TRP A 9 18.97 23.86 -6.66
C TRP A 9 19.82 24.89 -7.40
N ASP A 10 20.12 24.68 -8.65
CA ASP A 10 20.96 25.55 -9.46
C ASP A 10 20.20 26.71 -10.10
N LYS A 11 18.89 26.80 -9.91
CA LYS A 11 18.03 27.83 -10.50
C LYS A 11 17.73 28.95 -9.50
N ASN A 12 17.88 30.19 -9.98
CA ASN A 12 17.40 31.38 -9.27
C ASN A 12 16.09 31.83 -9.90
N ILE A 13 15.02 31.79 -9.14
CA ILE A 13 13.71 32.30 -9.55
C ILE A 13 13.32 33.47 -8.66
N ASP A 14 12.68 34.47 -9.24
CA ASP A 14 12.28 35.69 -8.49
C ASP A 14 11.39 35.39 -7.31
N LYS A 15 10.56 34.37 -7.42
CA LYS A 15 9.68 33.86 -6.36
C LYS A 15 10.43 33.50 -5.06
N CYS A 16 11.66 33.02 -5.16
CA CYS A 16 12.50 32.59 -4.03
C CYS A 16 13.50 33.66 -3.58
N LYS A 17 13.51 34.83 -4.22
CA LYS A 17 14.45 35.89 -3.93
C LYS A 17 14.05 36.64 -2.67
N MET A 18 14.94 36.68 -1.70
CA MET A 18 14.75 37.46 -0.49
C MET A 18 15.01 38.94 -0.77
N THR A 19 14.26 39.82 -0.10
CA THR A 19 14.42 41.27 -0.15
C THR A 19 15.10 41.73 1.11
N LYS A 20 16.09 42.61 0.97
CA LYS A 20 16.76 43.21 2.13
C LYS A 20 15.80 44.16 2.84
N ALA A 21 15.63 43.98 4.16
CA ALA A 21 14.84 44.85 5.00
C ALA A 21 15.62 46.14 5.36
N GLU A 22 14.95 47.10 5.96
CA GLU A 22 15.57 48.34 6.47
C GLU A 22 16.53 48.06 7.65
N GLU A 23 16.22 47.03 8.42
CA GLU A 23 17.07 46.59 9.53
C GLU A 23 18.39 45.98 9.00
N PRO A 24 19.53 46.31 9.67
CA PRO A 24 20.82 45.75 9.29
C PRO A 24 20.82 44.21 9.36
N ASN A 25 21.31 43.58 8.29
CA ASN A 25 21.45 42.09 8.17
C ASN A 25 20.14 41.29 8.17
N VAL A 26 19.00 41.97 7.98
CA VAL A 26 17.69 41.29 7.86
C VAL A 26 17.27 41.18 6.41
N TRP A 27 16.85 39.98 6.02
CA TRP A 27 16.30 39.68 4.70
C TRP A 27 14.94 38.98 4.86
N THR A 28 13.99 39.35 4.05
CA THR A 28 12.61 38.83 4.13
C THR A 28 12.19 38.15 2.84
N LEU A 29 11.40 37.10 3.00
CA LEU A 29 10.65 36.46 1.93
C LEU A 29 9.22 36.25 2.41
N THR A 30 8.25 36.75 1.64
CA THR A 30 6.83 36.59 1.97
C THR A 30 6.24 35.48 1.12
N LEU A 31 5.68 34.46 1.77
CA LEU A 31 4.98 33.36 1.11
C LEU A 31 3.50 33.76 0.91
N SER A 32 3.20 34.40 -0.22
CA SER A 32 1.88 34.96 -0.53
C SER A 32 1.23 34.26 -1.72
N PRO A 33 -0.10 34.12 -1.77
CA PRO A 33 -1.10 34.53 -0.76
C PRO A 33 -1.24 33.56 0.41
N SER A 34 -0.73 32.35 0.30
CA SER A 34 -0.66 31.35 1.36
C SER A 34 0.50 30.39 1.11
N ILE A 35 0.94 29.68 2.14
CA ILE A 35 1.99 28.65 2.03
C ILE A 35 1.61 27.61 0.97
N ARG A 36 0.40 27.07 1.01
CA ARG A 36 -0.05 26.05 0.04
C ARG A 36 -0.03 26.56 -1.41
N GLN A 37 -0.55 27.74 -1.65
CA GLN A 37 -0.55 28.34 -2.99
C GLN A 37 0.86 28.69 -3.46
N TRP A 38 1.69 29.18 -2.53
CA TRP A 38 3.07 29.52 -2.85
C TRP A 38 3.88 28.28 -3.28
N PHE A 39 3.73 27.14 -2.61
CA PHE A 39 4.39 25.88 -2.98
C PHE A 39 3.64 25.07 -4.04
N GLY A 40 2.40 25.40 -4.35
CA GLY A 40 1.58 24.66 -5.31
C GLY A 40 1.11 23.30 -4.76
N SER A 41 0.96 23.15 -3.45
CA SER A 41 0.56 21.89 -2.82
C SER A 41 -0.95 21.59 -2.92
N GLY A 42 -1.75 22.51 -3.49
CA GLY A 42 -3.19 22.34 -3.66
C GLY A 42 -3.89 22.11 -2.31
N GLU A 43 -4.60 21.02 -2.20
CA GLU A 43 -5.27 20.61 -0.95
C GLU A 43 -4.36 19.83 0.01
N THR A 44 -3.14 19.50 -0.39
CA THR A 44 -2.20 18.79 0.49
C THR A 44 -1.75 19.69 1.63
N PRO A 45 -1.85 19.24 2.90
CA PRO A 45 -1.41 20.05 4.04
C PRO A 45 0.10 20.22 4.04
N VAL A 46 0.54 21.44 4.32
CA VAL A 46 1.95 21.72 4.54
C VAL A 46 2.22 21.68 6.04
N LYS A 47 2.82 20.60 6.51
CA LYS A 47 3.12 20.38 7.93
C LYS A 47 4.49 20.92 8.34
N LYS A 48 5.43 20.99 7.40
CA LYS A 48 6.81 21.38 7.66
C LYS A 48 7.38 22.13 6.45
N LEU A 49 8.06 23.24 6.70
CA LEU A 49 8.85 23.94 5.70
C LEU A 49 10.31 23.59 5.88
N GLY A 50 10.95 23.12 4.83
CA GLY A 50 12.40 23.04 4.76
C GLY A 50 12.95 24.30 4.11
N ILE A 51 13.92 24.93 4.76
CA ILE A 51 14.51 26.20 4.31
C ILE A 51 15.99 26.02 4.12
N VAL A 52 16.46 26.34 2.92
CA VAL A 52 17.87 26.45 2.60
C VAL A 52 18.14 27.85 2.08
N ILE A 53 19.00 28.61 2.76
CA ILE A 53 19.40 29.97 2.36
C ILE A 53 20.76 29.88 1.68
N ARG A 54 20.88 30.45 0.48
CA ARG A 54 22.14 30.49 -0.26
C ARG A 54 22.34 31.81 -1.00
N SER A 55 23.57 32.09 -1.37
CA SER A 55 23.88 33.21 -2.29
C SER A 55 23.36 32.91 -3.71
N ALA A 56 23.13 33.95 -4.49
CA ALA A 56 22.61 33.81 -5.85
C ALA A 56 23.54 33.02 -6.79
N ASP A 57 24.85 33.08 -6.56
CA ASP A 57 25.88 32.33 -7.28
C ASP A 57 26.06 30.88 -6.75
N GLY A 58 25.32 30.50 -5.69
CA GLY A 58 25.39 29.18 -5.10
C GLY A 58 26.67 28.88 -4.30
N THR A 59 27.60 29.85 -4.17
CA THR A 59 28.91 29.64 -3.56
C THR A 59 28.89 29.67 -2.03
N LYS A 60 27.86 30.28 -1.45
CA LYS A 60 27.68 30.40 0.01
C LYS A 60 26.35 29.85 0.42
N LYS A 61 26.35 29.05 1.47
CA LYS A 61 25.17 28.59 2.19
C LYS A 61 25.04 29.40 3.49
N GLY A 62 23.82 29.87 3.79
CA GLY A 62 23.59 30.73 4.96
C GLY A 62 23.60 29.99 6.29
N ILE A 63 23.37 28.68 6.24
CA ILE A 63 23.39 27.74 7.38
C ILE A 63 24.01 26.45 6.92
N GLU A 64 24.77 25.79 7.79
CA GLU A 64 25.45 24.52 7.44
C GLU A 64 24.45 23.38 7.26
N GLU A 65 23.45 23.31 8.13
CA GLU A 65 22.39 22.28 8.09
C GLU A 65 21.09 22.84 7.55
N ASP A 66 20.23 21.97 7.05
CA ASP A 66 18.90 22.33 6.59
C ASP A 66 18.02 22.73 7.78
N SER A 67 17.33 23.84 7.68
CA SER A 67 16.40 24.31 8.72
C SER A 67 14.99 23.87 8.41
N PHE A 68 14.29 23.40 9.43
CA PHE A 68 12.90 23.00 9.30
C PHE A 68 12.02 23.78 10.28
N ILE A 69 10.89 24.28 9.76
CA ILE A 69 9.89 25.01 10.54
C ILE A 69 8.58 24.21 10.49
N ASP A 70 8.05 23.88 11.66
CA ASP A 70 6.73 23.26 11.74
C ASP A 70 5.65 24.29 11.39
N VAL A 71 4.69 23.88 10.57
CA VAL A 71 3.60 24.72 10.09
C VAL A 71 2.28 24.21 10.64
N THR A 72 1.56 25.10 11.30
CA THR A 72 0.15 24.86 11.64
C THR A 72 -0.72 25.34 10.47
N ASP A 73 -1.20 24.41 9.65
CA ASP A 73 -2.13 24.73 8.56
C ASP A 73 -3.56 24.79 9.12
N ALA A 74 -3.94 25.94 9.63
CA ALA A 74 -5.23 26.15 10.31
C ALA A 74 -6.47 25.96 9.41
N LYS A 75 -6.30 25.92 8.09
CA LYS A 75 -7.40 25.66 7.13
C LYS A 75 -7.54 24.21 6.76
N TYR A 76 -6.52 23.42 7.01
CA TYR A 76 -6.54 21.99 6.77
C TYR A 76 -6.71 21.26 8.09
N LYS A 77 -7.92 20.93 8.41
CA LYS A 77 -8.19 19.81 9.29
C LYS A 77 -8.04 18.57 8.42
N GLY A 78 -6.98 17.79 8.63
CA GLY A 78 -6.87 16.46 8.08
C GLY A 78 -8.14 15.66 8.42
N PHE A 79 -8.28 14.46 7.88
CA PHE A 79 -9.35 13.58 8.29
C PHE A 79 -9.28 13.39 9.82
N GLU A 80 -10.36 13.78 10.53
CA GLU A 80 -10.51 13.57 11.98
C GLU A 80 -11.30 12.27 12.18
N PRO A 81 -10.68 11.20 12.69
CA PRO A 81 -11.40 9.96 12.96
C PRO A 81 -12.53 10.17 13.97
N ALA A 82 -13.69 9.57 13.70
CA ALA A 82 -14.78 9.54 14.66
C ALA A 82 -14.46 8.57 15.82
N THR A 83 -15.21 8.70 16.89
CA THR A 83 -15.19 7.71 17.98
C THR A 83 -15.47 6.31 17.43
N LYS A 84 -14.67 5.34 17.85
CA LYS A 84 -14.86 3.93 17.48
C LYS A 84 -16.24 3.43 17.89
N ILE A 85 -16.87 2.67 17.00
CA ILE A 85 -18.15 2.03 17.23
C ILE A 85 -17.88 0.58 17.66
N GLU A 86 -18.29 0.21 18.86
CA GLU A 86 -18.12 -1.14 19.36
C GLU A 86 -19.22 -2.06 18.82
N LYS A 87 -18.79 -3.17 18.20
CA LYS A 87 -19.69 -4.19 17.68
C LYS A 87 -19.01 -5.54 17.62
N THR A 88 -19.68 -6.58 18.11
CA THR A 88 -19.16 -7.95 18.08
C THR A 88 -18.98 -8.46 16.67
N LEU A 89 -17.84 -9.08 16.39
CA LEU A 89 -17.56 -9.77 15.12
C LEU A 89 -18.55 -10.93 14.94
N PRO A 90 -19.22 -11.06 13.80
CA PRO A 90 -20.03 -12.22 13.49
C PRO A 90 -19.21 -13.53 13.57
N SER A 91 -19.82 -14.59 14.09
CA SER A 91 -19.14 -15.88 14.24
C SER A 91 -18.76 -16.51 12.89
N GLY A 92 -17.66 -17.26 12.89
CA GLY A 92 -17.20 -18.00 11.70
C GLY A 92 -16.34 -17.20 10.73
N LEU A 93 -16.05 -15.93 11.00
CA LEU A 93 -15.15 -15.11 10.20
C LEU A 93 -13.70 -15.25 10.71
N GLN A 94 -12.78 -15.17 9.75
CA GLN A 94 -11.34 -15.26 10.01
C GLN A 94 -10.68 -13.90 9.75
N GLU A 95 -9.46 -13.73 10.20
CA GLU A 95 -8.63 -12.58 9.85
C GLU A 95 -8.47 -12.45 8.33
N GLY A 96 -8.45 -11.21 7.85
CA GLY A 96 -8.38 -10.90 6.42
C GLY A 96 -9.76 -10.78 5.77
N LEU A 97 -9.82 -11.12 4.52
CA LEU A 97 -10.98 -10.97 3.65
C LEU A 97 -11.87 -12.21 3.67
N ASN A 98 -13.12 -12.04 4.06
CA ASN A 98 -14.14 -13.10 4.08
C ASN A 98 -15.21 -12.84 3.01
N ILE A 99 -15.23 -13.60 1.93
CA ILE A 99 -16.26 -13.53 0.90
C ILE A 99 -17.51 -14.21 1.44
N ILE A 100 -18.57 -13.44 1.64
CA ILE A 100 -19.86 -13.93 2.16
C ILE A 100 -20.73 -14.46 1.03
N ASP A 101 -20.77 -13.70 -0.07
CA ASP A 101 -21.42 -14.05 -1.32
C ASP A 101 -20.79 -13.26 -2.50
N ASN A 102 -21.36 -13.39 -3.69
CA ASN A 102 -20.84 -12.74 -4.89
C ASN A 102 -20.87 -11.20 -4.84
N SER A 103 -21.56 -10.60 -3.88
CA SER A 103 -21.72 -9.16 -3.78
C SER A 103 -21.31 -8.57 -2.41
N THR A 104 -20.89 -9.44 -1.48
CA THR A 104 -20.70 -9.06 -0.08
C THR A 104 -19.40 -9.65 0.46
N VAL A 105 -18.61 -8.80 1.10
CA VAL A 105 -17.35 -9.16 1.73
C VAL A 105 -17.29 -8.58 3.14
N THR A 106 -16.77 -9.34 4.09
CA THR A 106 -16.43 -8.84 5.42
C THR A 106 -14.92 -8.84 5.57
N PHE A 107 -14.38 -7.70 5.98
CA PHE A 107 -12.97 -7.49 6.28
C PHE A 107 -12.75 -7.56 7.77
N VAL A 108 -11.71 -8.29 8.20
CA VAL A 108 -11.33 -8.45 9.61
C VAL A 108 -9.85 -8.18 9.77
N LEU A 109 -9.50 -7.19 10.59
CA LEU A 109 -8.13 -6.76 10.82
C LEU A 109 -7.78 -6.86 12.30
N TYR A 110 -6.77 -7.65 12.64
CA TYR A 110 -6.14 -7.64 13.95
C TYR A 110 -4.96 -6.67 13.93
N ASP A 111 -4.99 -5.66 14.79
CA ASP A 111 -4.16 -4.48 14.71
C ASP A 111 -3.08 -4.36 15.80
N LYS A 112 -2.81 -5.43 16.51
CA LYS A 112 -1.77 -5.41 17.54
C LYS A 112 -0.40 -5.22 16.92
N ASP A 113 0.30 -4.20 17.36
CA ASP A 113 1.68 -3.99 17.00
C ASP A 113 2.62 -4.99 17.73
N LYS A 114 3.93 -4.88 17.48
CA LYS A 114 4.95 -5.73 18.13
C LYS A 114 4.98 -5.62 19.67
N ASN A 115 4.39 -4.57 20.24
CA ASN A 115 4.28 -4.35 21.68
C ASN A 115 2.92 -4.83 22.22
N GLY A 116 2.03 -5.30 21.36
CA GLY A 116 0.68 -5.74 21.71
C GLY A 116 -0.31 -4.58 21.87
N GLU A 117 0.04 -3.36 21.43
CA GLU A 117 -0.82 -2.19 21.49
C GLU A 117 -1.76 -2.16 20.28
N SER A 118 -3.04 -1.88 20.53
CA SER A 118 -4.05 -1.74 19.49
C SER A 118 -4.16 -0.31 19.00
N LYS A 119 -4.59 -0.12 17.76
CA LYS A 119 -4.87 1.19 17.19
C LYS A 119 -6.13 1.84 17.78
N ASP A 120 -6.20 3.16 17.75
CA ASP A 120 -7.35 3.91 18.25
C ASP A 120 -8.50 3.93 17.23
N TYR A 121 -8.17 3.82 15.94
CA TYR A 121 -9.16 3.79 14.86
C TYR A 121 -8.69 2.96 13.66
N ALA A 122 -9.67 2.43 12.93
CA ALA A 122 -9.45 1.79 11.64
C ALA A 122 -10.57 2.15 10.65
N TYR A 123 -10.17 2.36 9.41
CA TYR A 123 -11.03 2.62 8.26
C TYR A 123 -10.61 1.71 7.11
N ILE A 124 -11.54 1.46 6.20
CA ILE A 124 -11.26 0.80 4.94
C ILE A 124 -11.52 1.77 3.79
N ILE A 125 -10.61 1.81 2.83
CA ILE A 125 -10.71 2.63 1.63
C ILE A 125 -10.37 1.80 0.41
N GLY A 126 -11.08 2.03 -0.67
CA GLY A 126 -10.85 1.28 -1.89
C GLY A 126 -11.78 1.70 -3.02
N ASP A 127 -11.78 0.92 -4.09
CA ASP A 127 -12.60 1.17 -5.28
C ASP A 127 -14.11 1.19 -5.00
N PHE A 128 -14.55 0.54 -3.92
CA PHE A 128 -15.96 0.47 -3.53
C PHE A 128 -16.48 1.76 -2.86
N ASN A 129 -15.59 2.63 -2.37
CA ASN A 129 -15.94 3.94 -1.81
C ASN A 129 -15.13 5.09 -2.41
N ASN A 130 -14.61 4.89 -3.64
CA ASN A 130 -13.80 5.87 -4.37
C ASN A 130 -12.61 6.40 -3.54
N TRP A 131 -11.98 5.54 -2.74
CA TRP A 131 -10.82 5.86 -1.90
C TRP A 131 -11.08 6.99 -0.89
N THR A 132 -12.34 7.17 -0.49
CA THR A 132 -12.79 8.25 0.39
C THR A 132 -12.80 7.78 1.84
N LEU A 133 -12.17 8.55 2.73
CA LEU A 133 -12.31 8.41 4.17
C LEU A 133 -13.59 9.10 4.63
N ALA A 134 -14.49 8.35 5.26
CA ALA A 134 -15.74 8.87 5.80
C ALA A 134 -16.02 8.30 7.20
N ASN A 135 -16.63 9.11 8.07
CA ASN A 135 -17.03 8.70 9.42
C ASN A 135 -18.42 8.04 9.38
N ASP A 136 -18.58 7.04 8.52
CA ASP A 136 -19.81 6.30 8.32
C ASP A 136 -19.52 4.83 7.92
N GLU A 137 -20.57 4.07 7.70
CA GLU A 137 -20.50 2.63 7.36
C GLU A 137 -19.79 2.31 6.03
N THR A 138 -19.54 3.31 5.19
CA THR A 138 -18.85 3.11 3.91
C THR A 138 -17.34 3.01 4.08
N SER A 139 -16.79 3.46 5.22
CA SER A 139 -15.36 3.50 5.46
C SER A 139 -14.97 3.14 6.89
N GLN A 140 -15.71 3.57 7.92
CA GLN A 140 -15.37 3.33 9.32
C GLN A 140 -15.57 1.85 9.69
N MET A 141 -14.55 1.24 10.31
CA MET A 141 -14.63 -0.13 10.80
C MET A 141 -15.14 -0.18 12.24
N TYR A 142 -15.87 -1.24 12.57
CA TYR A 142 -16.30 -1.55 13.93
C TYR A 142 -15.17 -2.15 14.75
N ARG A 143 -15.12 -1.86 16.04
CA ARG A 143 -14.20 -2.49 16.98
C ARG A 143 -14.89 -3.61 17.76
N ASP A 144 -14.32 -4.82 17.72
CA ASP A 144 -14.63 -5.87 18.68
C ASP A 144 -13.53 -5.91 19.74
N ASN A 145 -13.83 -5.41 20.95
CA ASN A 145 -12.85 -5.37 22.04
C ASN A 145 -12.57 -6.77 22.61
N THR A 146 -13.51 -7.70 22.51
CA THR A 146 -13.36 -9.07 23.01
C THR A 146 -12.48 -9.89 22.08
N ALA A 147 -12.75 -9.84 20.77
CA ALA A 147 -11.91 -10.49 19.76
C ALA A 147 -10.58 -9.76 19.56
N GLY A 148 -10.51 -8.47 19.86
CA GLY A 148 -9.33 -7.64 19.66
C GLY A 148 -9.09 -7.26 18.21
N CYS A 149 -10.15 -7.09 17.41
CA CYS A 149 -10.05 -6.80 15.97
C CYS A 149 -10.93 -5.64 15.53
N TRP A 150 -10.68 -5.17 14.32
CA TRP A 150 -11.54 -4.27 13.56
C TRP A 150 -12.23 -5.05 12.45
N TRP A 151 -13.47 -4.71 12.13
CA TRP A 151 -14.18 -5.38 11.05
C TRP A 151 -15.23 -4.48 10.41
N THR A 152 -15.55 -4.75 9.15
CA THR A 152 -16.67 -4.14 8.46
C THR A 152 -17.13 -5.01 7.31
N THR A 153 -18.37 -4.81 6.85
CA THR A 153 -18.95 -5.53 5.72
C THR A 153 -19.30 -4.55 4.61
N ILE A 154 -18.80 -4.79 3.42
CA ILE A 154 -19.11 -4.04 2.20
C ILE A 154 -19.99 -4.91 1.32
N SER A 155 -21.11 -4.34 0.88
CA SER A 155 -22.10 -5.01 0.02
C SER A 155 -22.32 -4.22 -1.28
N GLY A 156 -23.02 -4.84 -2.24
CA GLY A 156 -23.30 -4.22 -3.53
C GLY A 156 -22.13 -4.27 -4.52
N LEU A 157 -21.22 -5.21 -4.31
CA LEU A 157 -20.07 -5.43 -5.19
C LEU A 157 -20.49 -6.18 -6.47
N ASP A 158 -19.79 -5.90 -7.57
CA ASP A 158 -19.88 -6.69 -8.81
C ASP A 158 -18.94 -7.89 -8.71
N ALA A 159 -19.49 -9.08 -8.86
CA ALA A 159 -18.77 -10.35 -8.74
C ALA A 159 -17.58 -10.48 -9.71
N ASN A 160 -17.67 -9.86 -10.89
CA ASN A 160 -16.66 -9.97 -11.93
C ASN A 160 -15.58 -8.89 -11.88
N LYS A 161 -15.76 -7.88 -11.03
CA LYS A 161 -14.84 -6.77 -10.91
C LYS A 161 -13.78 -7.03 -9.85
N GLU A 162 -12.53 -6.70 -10.15
CA GLU A 162 -11.48 -6.61 -9.16
C GLU A 162 -11.57 -5.28 -8.40
N TYR A 163 -11.50 -5.35 -7.08
CA TYR A 163 -11.51 -4.21 -6.18
C TYR A 163 -10.17 -4.08 -5.47
N ALA A 164 -9.57 -2.91 -5.57
CA ALA A 164 -8.38 -2.55 -4.84
C ALA A 164 -8.77 -1.87 -3.53
N PHE A 165 -8.03 -2.15 -2.43
CA PHE A 165 -8.32 -1.56 -1.12
C PHE A 165 -7.09 -1.48 -0.22
N GLN A 166 -7.18 -0.66 0.81
CA GLN A 166 -6.24 -0.56 1.91
C GLN A 166 -6.98 -0.31 3.21
N TYR A 167 -6.37 -0.70 4.32
CA TYR A 167 -6.75 -0.20 5.63
C TYR A 167 -6.05 1.12 5.92
N TYR A 168 -6.75 2.02 6.58
CA TYR A 168 -6.22 3.26 7.10
C TYR A 168 -6.36 3.22 8.61
N VAL A 169 -5.25 3.10 9.32
CA VAL A 169 -5.22 2.86 10.76
C VAL A 169 -4.29 3.84 11.45
N GLY A 170 -4.57 4.14 12.70
CA GLY A 170 -3.70 5.04 13.44
C GLY A 170 -4.10 5.21 14.91
N ASP A 171 -3.29 6.00 15.57
CA ASP A 171 -3.45 6.41 16.96
C ASP A 171 -3.79 7.90 17.00
N ASN A 172 -4.55 8.33 18.02
CA ASN A 172 -5.00 9.73 18.13
C ASN A 172 -3.87 10.76 18.18
N ASN A 173 -2.67 10.34 18.57
CA ASN A 173 -1.50 11.20 18.69
C ASN A 173 -0.40 10.91 17.66
N GLY A 174 -0.67 10.00 16.70
CA GLY A 174 0.28 9.55 15.70
C GLY A 174 -0.15 9.87 14.28
N GLU A 175 0.78 9.77 13.34
CA GLU A 175 0.45 9.81 11.93
C GLU A 175 -0.22 8.50 11.52
N PRO A 176 -1.33 8.57 10.78
CA PRO A 176 -1.98 7.37 10.28
C PRO A 176 -1.11 6.66 9.24
N ILE A 177 -1.26 5.37 9.16
CA ILE A 177 -0.62 4.55 8.13
C ILE A 177 -1.68 3.88 7.25
N ARG A 178 -1.29 3.59 6.01
CA ARG A 178 -2.05 2.76 5.09
C ARG A 178 -1.35 1.42 4.95
N ILE A 179 -2.09 0.36 5.08
CA ILE A 179 -1.57 -1.00 4.99
C ILE A 179 -2.44 -1.85 4.08
N GLY A 180 -1.82 -2.77 3.36
CA GLY A 180 -2.52 -3.84 2.67
C GLY A 180 -3.02 -4.90 3.64
N ASP A 181 -3.87 -5.79 3.18
CA ASP A 181 -4.31 -6.96 3.93
C ASP A 181 -3.25 -8.07 3.85
N PRO A 182 -2.74 -8.58 4.98
CA PRO A 182 -1.68 -9.60 4.98
C PRO A 182 -2.13 -10.96 4.43
N TYR A 183 -3.43 -11.18 4.30
CA TYR A 183 -4.02 -12.42 3.75
C TYR A 183 -4.50 -12.25 2.31
N CYS A 184 -4.17 -11.14 1.66
CA CYS A 184 -4.56 -10.86 0.29
C CYS A 184 -3.82 -11.79 -0.69
N GLU A 185 -4.52 -12.30 -1.68
CA GLU A 185 -3.95 -13.19 -2.71
C GLU A 185 -3.33 -12.43 -3.89
N LYS A 186 -3.67 -11.14 -4.05
CA LYS A 186 -3.16 -10.26 -5.09
C LYS A 186 -2.90 -8.87 -4.52
N ILE A 187 -1.77 -8.30 -4.89
CA ILE A 187 -1.38 -6.95 -4.51
C ILE A 187 -1.07 -6.10 -5.74
N LEU A 188 -1.01 -4.78 -5.53
CA LEU A 188 -0.42 -3.83 -6.46
C LEU A 188 0.72 -3.13 -5.73
N ASP A 189 1.89 -3.10 -6.37
CA ASP A 189 3.09 -2.44 -5.88
C ASP A 189 3.47 -1.29 -6.82
N PRO A 190 3.36 -0.02 -6.40
CA PRO A 190 3.67 1.12 -7.23
C PRO A 190 5.15 1.19 -7.67
N ASN A 191 6.03 0.47 -6.97
CA ASN A 191 7.46 0.48 -7.26
C ASN A 191 7.86 -0.63 -8.24
N ASN A 192 7.17 -1.78 -8.20
CA ASN A 192 7.60 -2.98 -8.92
C ASN A 192 6.66 -3.39 -10.06
N ASP A 193 5.35 -3.12 -10.01
CA ASP A 193 4.38 -3.54 -11.04
C ASP A 193 4.76 -3.07 -12.45
N SER A 194 5.41 -1.91 -12.57
CA SER A 194 5.86 -1.36 -13.86
C SER A 194 6.90 -2.23 -14.57
N TYR A 195 7.57 -3.12 -13.86
CA TYR A 195 8.54 -4.06 -14.41
C TYR A 195 7.92 -5.39 -14.87
N ILE A 196 6.64 -5.63 -14.57
CA ILE A 196 5.92 -6.82 -15.03
C ILE A 196 5.54 -6.61 -16.51
N PRO A 197 6.11 -7.41 -17.45
CA PRO A 197 5.76 -7.26 -18.86
C PRO A 197 4.29 -7.63 -19.11
N THR A 198 3.63 -6.93 -19.99
CA THR A 198 2.26 -7.29 -20.42
C THR A 198 2.17 -8.67 -21.07
N SER A 199 3.28 -9.19 -21.59
CA SER A 199 3.36 -10.59 -22.06
C SER A 199 3.30 -11.63 -20.93
N THR A 200 3.68 -11.23 -19.70
CA THR A 200 3.61 -12.08 -18.51
C THR A 200 2.25 -11.96 -17.84
N TYR A 201 1.76 -10.73 -17.67
CA TYR A 201 0.46 -10.48 -17.08
C TYR A 201 -0.23 -9.28 -17.74
N ALA A 202 -1.06 -9.54 -18.75
CA ALA A 202 -1.71 -8.51 -19.56
C ALA A 202 -2.77 -7.72 -18.79
N ASP A 203 -3.45 -8.39 -17.85
CA ASP A 203 -4.62 -7.87 -17.14
C ASP A 203 -4.27 -7.35 -15.73
N ASN A 204 -3.03 -6.89 -15.53
CA ASN A 204 -2.68 -6.29 -14.24
C ASN A 204 -3.50 -5.02 -14.02
N LYS A 205 -4.16 -4.96 -12.86
CA LYS A 205 -5.00 -3.82 -12.51
C LYS A 205 -4.15 -2.55 -12.41
N THR A 206 -4.60 -1.47 -13.01
CA THR A 206 -3.95 -0.16 -12.86
C THR A 206 -3.92 0.28 -11.40
N TYR A 207 -2.76 0.72 -10.93
CA TYR A 207 -2.60 1.25 -9.58
C TYR A 207 -3.53 2.44 -9.34
N PRO A 208 -4.35 2.45 -8.26
CA PRO A 208 -5.36 3.48 -8.03
C PRO A 208 -4.74 4.82 -7.64
N GLU A 209 -5.24 5.92 -8.19
CA GLU A 209 -4.77 7.29 -7.90
C GLU A 209 -4.88 7.65 -6.40
N GLY A 210 -5.90 7.14 -5.71
CA GLY A 210 -6.12 7.39 -4.28
C GLY A 210 -5.24 6.56 -3.31
N ALA A 211 -4.44 5.62 -3.82
CA ALA A 211 -3.66 4.67 -3.01
C ALA A 211 -2.26 5.18 -2.65
N LYS A 212 -1.63 4.53 -1.66
CA LYS A 212 -0.23 4.76 -1.27
C LYS A 212 0.41 3.44 -0.80
N GLY A 213 1.58 3.09 -1.35
CA GLY A 213 2.28 1.86 -0.97
C GLY A 213 1.56 0.61 -1.48
N ILE A 214 1.73 -0.50 -0.81
CA ILE A 214 1.12 -1.78 -1.21
C ILE A 214 -0.40 -1.74 -1.09
N VAL A 215 -1.09 -2.17 -2.13
CA VAL A 215 -2.55 -2.21 -2.23
C VAL A 215 -3.01 -3.63 -2.40
N SER A 216 -4.00 -4.04 -1.63
CA SER A 216 -4.63 -5.35 -1.75
C SER A 216 -5.71 -5.34 -2.82
N VAL A 217 -5.83 -6.46 -3.53
CA VAL A 217 -6.84 -6.64 -4.57
C VAL A 217 -7.63 -7.92 -4.33
N PHE A 218 -8.94 -7.84 -4.51
CA PHE A 218 -9.81 -9.01 -4.44
C PHE A 218 -10.90 -9.00 -5.51
N LYS A 219 -11.47 -10.16 -5.72
CA LYS A 219 -12.67 -10.40 -6.54
C LYS A 219 -13.59 -11.32 -5.76
N THR A 220 -14.88 -11.02 -5.71
CA THR A 220 -15.82 -11.84 -4.94
C THR A 220 -16.13 -13.18 -5.61
N GLN A 221 -16.17 -13.20 -6.94
CA GLN A 221 -16.28 -14.46 -7.67
C GLN A 221 -14.90 -15.01 -7.94
N LYS A 222 -14.61 -16.18 -7.36
CA LYS A 222 -13.41 -16.95 -7.66
C LYS A 222 -13.76 -18.10 -8.61
N ASP A 223 -12.85 -18.40 -9.52
CA ASP A 223 -12.94 -19.59 -10.35
C ASP A 223 -12.83 -20.81 -9.46
N THR A 224 -13.77 -21.73 -9.60
CA THR A 224 -13.74 -23.00 -8.87
C THR A 224 -12.77 -23.95 -9.55
N TYR A 225 -11.73 -24.36 -8.84
CA TYR A 225 -10.85 -25.43 -9.30
C TYR A 225 -11.24 -26.74 -8.63
N THR A 226 -11.50 -27.78 -9.45
CA THR A 226 -11.78 -29.13 -8.93
C THR A 226 -10.48 -29.92 -8.93
N TRP A 227 -9.99 -30.24 -7.75
CA TRP A 227 -8.80 -31.07 -7.59
C TRP A 227 -9.12 -32.52 -8.00
N SER A 228 -8.22 -33.15 -8.76
CA SER A 228 -8.26 -34.57 -9.00
C SER A 228 -7.96 -35.32 -7.72
N GLU A 229 -8.65 -36.44 -7.49
CA GLU A 229 -8.27 -37.33 -6.40
C GLU A 229 -6.86 -37.89 -6.64
N PHE A 230 -6.01 -37.78 -5.64
CA PHE A 230 -4.70 -38.42 -5.66
C PHE A 230 -4.40 -39.07 -4.31
N LYS A 231 -3.62 -40.13 -4.34
CA LYS A 231 -3.11 -40.75 -3.13
C LYS A 231 -1.69 -40.28 -2.88
N MET A 232 -1.50 -39.61 -1.74
CA MET A 232 -0.17 -39.17 -1.32
C MET A 232 0.75 -40.40 -1.13
N LYS A 233 2.00 -40.26 -1.56
CA LYS A 233 3.01 -41.30 -1.35
C LYS A 233 3.46 -41.29 0.12
N ASP A 234 3.95 -42.45 0.58
CA ASP A 234 4.54 -42.56 1.91
C ASP A 234 5.75 -41.62 1.97
N ALA A 235 5.89 -40.89 3.09
CA ALA A 235 6.92 -39.84 3.22
C ALA A 235 8.36 -40.39 3.07
N ASP A 236 8.58 -41.64 3.50
CA ASP A 236 9.87 -42.33 3.40
C ASP A 236 10.20 -42.86 1.96
N LYS A 237 9.26 -42.71 1.04
CA LYS A 237 9.41 -43.11 -0.37
C LYS A 237 9.41 -41.94 -1.33
N LEU A 238 9.52 -40.72 -0.81
CA LEU A 238 9.57 -39.55 -1.67
C LEU A 238 10.92 -39.41 -2.33
N VAL A 239 10.88 -39.15 -3.64
CA VAL A 239 11.99 -38.65 -4.44
C VAL A 239 11.61 -37.27 -4.87
N ILE A 240 12.15 -36.28 -4.14
CA ILE A 240 11.78 -34.87 -4.25
C ILE A 240 12.71 -34.19 -5.24
N TYR A 241 12.15 -33.41 -6.14
CA TYR A 241 12.86 -32.52 -7.04
C TYR A 241 12.49 -31.09 -6.71
N GLU A 242 13.45 -30.31 -6.20
CA GLU A 242 13.28 -28.88 -5.98
C GLU A 242 13.40 -28.16 -7.32
N LEU A 243 12.42 -27.32 -7.67
CA LEU A 243 12.28 -26.74 -8.99
C LEU A 243 12.07 -25.22 -8.92
N LEU A 244 12.96 -24.48 -9.58
CA LEU A 244 12.82 -23.05 -9.84
C LEU A 244 12.24 -22.86 -11.25
N LEU A 245 11.01 -22.34 -11.34
CA LEU A 245 10.29 -22.17 -12.62
C LEU A 245 11.09 -21.32 -13.61
N ARG A 246 11.71 -20.24 -13.14
CA ARG A 246 12.49 -19.30 -13.97
C ARG A 246 13.57 -20.00 -14.79
N ASP A 247 14.28 -20.96 -14.18
CA ASP A 247 15.49 -21.54 -14.75
C ASP A 247 15.28 -22.95 -15.34
N PHE A 248 14.11 -23.54 -15.14
CA PHE A 248 13.87 -24.93 -15.48
C PHE A 248 13.63 -25.18 -16.98
N THR A 249 12.97 -24.23 -17.65
CA THR A 249 12.69 -24.32 -19.10
C THR A 249 12.93 -22.98 -19.79
N ALA A 250 13.06 -23.01 -21.11
CA ALA A 250 13.24 -21.78 -21.89
C ALA A 250 12.04 -20.82 -21.85
N THR A 251 10.85 -21.30 -21.46
CA THR A 251 9.66 -20.43 -21.28
C THR A 251 9.59 -19.79 -19.91
N SER A 252 10.39 -20.26 -18.93
CA SER A 252 10.47 -19.73 -17.57
C SER A 252 9.12 -19.61 -16.86
N ASP A 253 8.19 -20.55 -17.13
CA ASP A 253 6.83 -20.52 -16.63
C ASP A 253 6.32 -21.90 -16.18
N ILE A 254 5.15 -21.92 -15.55
CA ILE A 254 4.52 -23.16 -15.07
C ILE A 254 4.15 -24.11 -16.22
N HIS A 255 3.79 -23.61 -17.40
CA HIS A 255 3.44 -24.43 -18.55
C HIS A 255 4.66 -25.16 -19.09
N GLY A 256 5.81 -24.50 -19.12
CA GLY A 256 7.10 -25.13 -19.44
C GLY A 256 7.41 -26.25 -18.45
N ALA A 257 7.29 -25.99 -17.15
CA ALA A 257 7.49 -27.03 -16.14
C ALA A 257 6.51 -28.21 -16.30
N MET A 258 5.23 -27.94 -16.50
CA MET A 258 4.20 -28.98 -16.77
C MET A 258 4.56 -29.85 -17.98
N SER A 259 5.13 -29.27 -19.04
CA SER A 259 5.57 -30.01 -20.22
C SER A 259 6.66 -31.06 -19.95
N LYS A 260 7.37 -30.92 -18.82
CA LYS A 260 8.48 -31.78 -18.38
C LYS A 260 8.09 -32.80 -17.30
N LEU A 261 6.84 -32.83 -16.84
CA LEU A 261 6.41 -33.76 -15.79
C LEU A 261 6.64 -35.24 -16.15
N SER A 262 6.42 -35.63 -17.40
CA SER A 262 6.70 -37.02 -17.86
C SER A 262 8.17 -37.36 -17.74
N TYR A 263 9.05 -36.44 -18.12
CA TYR A 263 10.52 -36.60 -17.98
C TYR A 263 10.93 -36.78 -16.52
N LEU A 264 10.44 -35.92 -15.61
CA LEU A 264 10.71 -36.03 -14.18
C LEU A 264 10.22 -37.38 -13.63
N LYS A 265 9.03 -37.81 -14.04
CA LYS A 265 8.46 -39.09 -13.63
C LYS A 265 9.32 -40.26 -14.11
N GLU A 266 9.83 -40.24 -15.35
CA GLU A 266 10.74 -41.25 -15.89
C GLU A 266 12.07 -41.33 -15.11
N MET A 267 12.53 -40.20 -14.58
CA MET A 267 13.69 -40.16 -13.70
C MET A 267 13.42 -40.73 -12.30
N GLY A 268 12.17 -41.05 -11.98
CA GLY A 268 11.76 -41.58 -10.68
C GLY A 268 11.31 -40.53 -9.69
N VAL A 269 11.26 -39.24 -10.06
CA VAL A 269 10.72 -38.17 -9.23
C VAL A 269 9.21 -38.43 -9.00
N ASN A 270 8.80 -38.30 -7.74
CA ASN A 270 7.41 -38.52 -7.36
C ASN A 270 6.83 -37.41 -6.48
N ALA A 271 7.66 -36.39 -6.15
CA ALA A 271 7.26 -35.15 -5.52
C ALA A 271 8.07 -33.99 -6.11
N ILE A 272 7.45 -32.84 -6.29
CA ILE A 272 8.09 -31.61 -6.72
C ILE A 272 7.92 -30.58 -5.62
N GLU A 273 9.01 -29.97 -5.21
CA GLU A 273 9.02 -28.81 -4.34
C GLU A 273 9.27 -27.57 -5.19
N LEU A 274 8.21 -26.76 -5.37
CA LEU A 274 8.36 -25.52 -6.11
C LEU A 274 9.04 -24.47 -5.21
N MET A 275 10.14 -23.90 -5.70
CA MET A 275 10.67 -22.68 -5.12
C MET A 275 9.61 -21.57 -5.18
N PRO A 276 9.64 -20.58 -4.29
CA PRO A 276 8.56 -19.60 -4.16
C PRO A 276 8.11 -19.01 -5.50
N THR A 277 6.80 -19.06 -5.73
CA THR A 277 6.14 -18.54 -6.95
C THR A 277 5.34 -17.29 -6.67
N GLN A 278 5.32 -16.85 -5.39
CA GLN A 278 4.65 -15.65 -4.96
C GLN A 278 5.45 -14.42 -5.39
N GLU A 279 4.76 -13.31 -5.52
CA GLU A 279 5.38 -12.02 -5.76
C GLU A 279 6.40 -11.67 -4.67
N PHE A 280 7.55 -11.17 -5.10
CA PHE A 280 8.68 -10.83 -4.25
C PHE A 280 8.81 -9.31 -4.14
N ASP A 281 9.17 -8.81 -2.96
CA ASP A 281 9.44 -7.38 -2.76
C ASP A 281 10.79 -7.01 -3.37
N GLY A 282 10.77 -6.54 -4.61
CA GLY A 282 11.95 -6.11 -5.36
C GLY A 282 12.08 -6.79 -6.73
N ASN A 283 13.19 -6.49 -7.40
CA ASN A 283 13.50 -7.01 -8.74
C ASN A 283 14.47 -8.18 -8.75
N ASP A 284 15.01 -8.54 -7.60
CA ASP A 284 15.98 -9.62 -7.43
C ASP A 284 15.27 -10.95 -7.11
N SER A 285 14.27 -11.29 -7.95
CA SER A 285 13.50 -12.51 -7.75
C SER A 285 14.36 -13.77 -7.87
N TRP A 286 13.88 -14.80 -7.22
CA TRP A 286 14.38 -16.16 -7.33
C TRP A 286 14.45 -16.67 -8.76
#